data_67bfc3c77ef78c1a8ad348a1c2b7ea06
#
_entry.id   67bfc3c77ef78c1a8ad348a1c2b7ea06
#
_cell.length_a   1.000
_cell.length_b   1.000
_cell.length_c   1.000
_cell.angle_alpha   90.00
_cell.angle_beta   90.00
_cell.angle_gamma   90.00
#
_symmetry.space_group_name_H-M   'P 1'
#
loop_
_entity.id
_entity.type
_entity.pdbx_description
1 polymer ?
#
loop_
_entity_poly.entity_id
_entity_poly.type
_entity_poly.pdbx_seq_one_letter_code
_entity_poly.pdbx_strand_id
1 'polypeptide(L)'
;MTIIVIILILLIVALGVALFFQLKSAKESAEEGQQLLKDYQRRVNELEKLLKDYSDLQKNFDSVGEGYEQALLQFDKMEEERQAMANVKEKLDQQVNDLMASKSTLEQAMIKKKDLIQQAAETIKQKLDFAMPGATQLAQLANGILNLNDVEMETAIEADDNCQASDITAQAIRETGIDKIDYLKFNNQIAEEAQGLMLFTNQAMAARALANLLDNAMKFTTSGSVTLLTTTDGSKVEFIVEDTGTGIAADDAEKIFEPLTKLNSFFDGAGCGLTVARSIARRLNGDIVLDPEYTRGSRFVFTLPM
;
A
#
# COMPACT_ATOMS: atom_id res chain seq x y z
N MET A 1 54.74 -15.97 27.38
CA MET A 1 55.10 -14.52 27.36
C MET A 1 56.17 -14.16 28.41
N THR A 2 56.04 -14.53 29.63
CA THR A 2 57.05 -14.34 30.68
C THR A 2 58.44 -14.83 30.29
N ILE A 3 58.56 -15.91 29.53
CA ILE A 3 59.81 -16.53 29.11
C ILE A 3 60.65 -15.61 28.19
N ILE A 4 60.02 -14.87 27.25
CA ILE A 4 60.74 -14.00 26.32
C ILE A 4 61.32 -12.77 27.04
N VAL A 5 60.58 -12.20 28.00
CA VAL A 5 61.07 -11.10 28.85
C VAL A 5 62.27 -11.57 29.71
N ILE A 6 62.15 -12.75 30.26
CA ILE A 6 63.27 -13.37 31.06
C ILE A 6 64.48 -13.57 30.16
N ILE A 7 64.32 -14.06 28.92
CA ILE A 7 65.45 -14.28 28.00
C ILE A 7 66.09 -12.93 27.62
N LEU A 8 65.35 -11.87 27.39
CA LEU A 8 65.86 -10.54 27.08
C LEU A 8 66.65 -9.95 28.27
N ILE A 9 66.14 -10.10 29.50
CA ILE A 9 66.83 -9.67 30.72
C ILE A 9 68.15 -10.49 30.90
N LEU A 10 68.13 -11.79 30.69
CA LEU A 10 69.29 -12.61 30.72
C LEU A 10 70.35 -12.23 29.67
N LEU A 11 69.91 -11.84 28.50
CA LEU A 11 70.78 -11.35 27.42
C LEU A 11 71.45 -10.00 27.78
N ILE A 12 70.73 -9.09 28.44
CA ILE A 12 71.25 -7.80 28.92
C ILE A 12 72.32 -8.07 30.01
N VAL A 13 72.00 -8.99 30.93
CA VAL A 13 72.93 -9.37 31.99
C VAL A 13 74.18 -10.05 31.44
N ALA A 14 74.03 -11.00 30.49
CA ALA A 14 75.12 -11.66 29.81
C ALA A 14 76.05 -10.71 29.06
N LEU A 15 75.45 -9.71 28.36
CA LEU A 15 76.20 -8.62 27.68
C LEU A 15 76.98 -7.77 28.71
N GLY A 16 76.35 -7.43 29.87
CA GLY A 16 77.01 -6.71 30.95
C GLY A 16 78.23 -7.43 31.50
N VAL A 17 78.12 -8.76 31.73
CA VAL A 17 79.21 -9.63 32.21
C VAL A 17 80.30 -9.73 31.11
N ALA A 18 79.95 -9.93 29.85
CA ALA A 18 80.94 -9.99 28.79
C ALA A 18 81.75 -8.70 28.68
N LEU A 19 81.05 -7.54 28.77
CA LEU A 19 81.70 -6.23 28.75
C LEU A 19 82.64 -6.03 29.97
N PHE A 20 82.21 -6.45 31.14
CA PHE A 20 83.06 -6.40 32.36
C PHE A 20 84.39 -7.15 32.17
N PHE A 21 84.34 -8.34 31.55
CA PHE A 21 85.58 -9.10 31.25
C PHE A 21 86.43 -8.47 30.19
N GLN A 22 85.82 -7.87 29.13
CA GLN A 22 86.53 -7.13 28.08
C GLN A 22 87.16 -5.82 28.56
N LEU A 23 86.45 -5.05 29.41
CA LEU A 23 87.03 -3.86 30.06
C LEU A 23 88.17 -4.20 31.03
N LYS A 24 88.13 -5.37 31.70
CA LYS A 24 89.20 -5.86 32.54
C LYS A 24 90.43 -6.25 31.71
N SER A 25 90.28 -6.79 30.53
CA SER A 25 91.35 -7.14 29.58
C SER A 25 91.89 -5.92 28.81
N ALA A 26 91.06 -4.86 28.59
CA ALA A 26 91.47 -3.65 27.85
C ALA A 26 92.15 -2.59 28.72
N LYS A 27 92.66 -2.91 29.86
CA LYS A 27 93.34 -1.96 30.75
C LYS A 27 94.63 -1.36 30.21
N GLU A 28 95.05 -1.74 29.01
CA GLU A 28 96.33 -1.31 28.36
C GLU A 28 96.16 -0.17 27.29
N SER A 29 94.94 0.19 26.83
CA SER A 29 94.81 1.38 26.05
C SER A 29 93.46 2.12 26.35
N ALA A 30 93.54 3.37 26.78
CA ALA A 30 92.36 4.20 27.16
C ALA A 30 91.36 4.46 26.00
N GLU A 31 91.82 4.39 24.78
CA GLU A 31 91.00 4.57 23.58
C GLU A 31 90.13 3.37 23.21
N GLU A 32 90.66 2.15 23.35
CA GLU A 32 89.92 0.90 23.12
C GLU A 32 88.81 0.72 24.16
N GLY A 33 89.11 1.06 25.45
CA GLY A 33 88.13 1.01 26.53
C GLY A 33 86.97 1.98 26.30
N GLN A 34 87.18 3.20 25.78
CA GLN A 34 86.19 4.16 25.44
C GLN A 34 85.27 3.72 24.25
N GLN A 35 85.88 3.13 23.24
CA GLN A 35 85.15 2.61 22.08
C GLN A 35 84.24 1.44 22.46
N LEU A 36 84.75 0.53 23.31
CA LEU A 36 83.97 -0.60 23.79
C LEU A 36 82.82 -0.17 24.68
N LEU A 37 82.98 0.89 25.49
CA LEU A 37 81.90 1.45 26.29
C LEU A 37 80.83 2.09 25.44
N LYS A 38 81.17 2.78 24.34
CA LYS A 38 80.25 3.33 23.40
C LYS A 38 79.43 2.26 22.66
N ASP A 39 80.09 1.17 22.25
CA ASP A 39 79.40 0.06 21.56
C ASP A 39 78.46 -0.68 22.55
N TYR A 40 78.82 -0.82 23.77
CA TYR A 40 77.96 -1.38 24.79
C TYR A 40 76.70 -0.50 25.01
N GLN A 41 76.96 0.80 25.18
CA GLN A 41 75.85 1.75 25.37
C GLN A 41 74.86 1.76 24.17
N ARG A 42 75.39 1.65 22.96
CA ARG A 42 74.59 1.50 21.77
C ARG A 42 73.75 0.23 21.78
N ARG A 43 74.31 -0.91 22.14
CA ARG A 43 73.60 -2.19 22.19
C ARG A 43 72.56 -2.19 23.32
N VAL A 44 72.84 -1.57 24.47
CA VAL A 44 71.88 -1.41 25.53
C VAL A 44 70.66 -0.57 25.06
N ASN A 45 70.90 0.54 24.39
CA ASN A 45 69.83 1.39 23.84
C ASN A 45 69.02 0.65 22.77
N GLU A 46 69.65 -0.17 21.93
CA GLU A 46 68.96 -1.01 20.92
C GLU A 46 68.08 -2.05 21.61
N LEU A 47 68.53 -2.67 22.71
CA LEU A 47 67.78 -3.64 23.47
C LEU A 47 66.63 -2.97 24.25
N GLU A 48 66.83 -1.78 24.80
CA GLU A 48 65.75 -1.03 25.48
C GLU A 48 64.64 -0.64 24.47
N LYS A 49 65.02 -0.26 23.23
CA LYS A 49 64.09 0.01 22.14
C LYS A 49 63.29 -1.25 21.78
N LEU A 50 63.96 -2.38 21.59
CA LEU A 50 63.31 -3.64 21.29
C LEU A 50 62.34 -4.10 22.40
N LEU A 51 62.72 -3.89 23.67
CA LEU A 51 61.85 -4.15 24.81
C LEU A 51 60.59 -3.30 24.79
N LYS A 52 60.72 -2.02 24.45
CA LYS A 52 59.57 -1.10 24.30
C LYS A 52 58.67 -1.54 23.13
N ASP A 53 59.26 -1.80 21.95
CA ASP A 53 58.51 -2.24 20.77
C ASP A 53 57.76 -3.57 21.04
N TYR A 54 58.36 -4.49 21.80
CA TYR A 54 57.74 -5.72 22.23
C TYR A 54 56.57 -5.47 23.22
N SER A 55 56.74 -4.57 24.18
CA SER A 55 55.66 -4.19 25.10
C SER A 55 54.46 -3.57 24.38
N ASP A 56 54.73 -2.73 23.41
CA ASP A 56 53.67 -2.09 22.60
C ASP A 56 52.95 -3.12 21.69
N LEU A 57 53.70 -4.05 21.09
CA LEU A 57 53.14 -5.16 20.33
C LEU A 57 52.25 -6.07 21.21
N GLN A 58 52.70 -6.34 22.45
CA GLN A 58 51.90 -7.12 23.41
C GLN A 58 50.58 -6.43 23.75
N LYS A 59 50.60 -5.12 24.03
CA LYS A 59 49.36 -4.36 24.28
C LYS A 59 48.40 -4.40 23.09
N ASN A 60 48.93 -4.26 21.88
CA ASN A 60 48.15 -4.35 20.66
C ASN A 60 47.53 -5.75 20.49
N PHE A 61 48.29 -6.81 20.80
CA PHE A 61 47.79 -8.17 20.72
C PHE A 61 46.66 -8.43 21.74
N ASP A 62 46.82 -7.96 22.97
CA ASP A 62 45.79 -8.07 24.01
C ASP A 62 44.51 -7.32 23.61
N SER A 63 44.67 -6.10 23.06
CA SER A 63 43.52 -5.31 22.53
C SER A 63 42.81 -5.98 21.35
N VAL A 64 43.55 -6.61 20.43
CA VAL A 64 42.96 -7.40 19.34
C VAL A 64 42.24 -8.63 19.89
N GLY A 65 42.78 -9.28 20.92
CA GLY A 65 42.14 -10.40 21.61
C GLY A 65 40.79 -10.02 22.23
N GLU A 66 40.75 -8.89 22.96
CA GLU A 66 39.52 -8.37 23.54
C GLU A 66 38.48 -8.00 22.43
N GLY A 67 38.93 -7.37 21.33
CA GLY A 67 38.09 -7.06 20.19
C GLY A 67 37.51 -8.32 19.53
N TYR A 68 38.31 -9.38 19.44
CA TYR A 68 37.84 -10.64 18.86
C TYR A 68 36.82 -11.34 19.77
N GLU A 69 36.99 -11.34 21.08
CA GLU A 69 36.02 -11.89 22.03
C GLU A 69 34.68 -11.11 21.96
N GLN A 70 34.76 -9.79 21.90
CA GLN A 70 33.54 -8.95 21.72
C GLN A 70 32.83 -9.24 20.40
N ALA A 71 33.58 -9.40 19.31
CA ALA A 71 33.01 -9.75 18.00
C ALA A 71 32.31 -11.12 17.99
N LEU A 72 32.93 -12.12 18.69
CA LEU A 72 32.30 -13.43 18.88
C LEU A 72 30.97 -13.33 19.64
N LEU A 73 30.95 -12.56 20.70
CA LEU A 73 29.74 -12.36 21.51
C LEU A 73 28.63 -11.69 20.72
N GLN A 74 28.97 -10.72 19.85
CA GLN A 74 28.03 -10.07 18.93
C GLN A 74 27.54 -11.04 17.87
N PHE A 75 28.41 -11.89 17.36
CA PHE A 75 28.04 -12.89 16.35
C PHE A 75 27.04 -13.91 16.92
N ASP A 76 27.29 -14.42 18.12
CA ASP A 76 26.36 -15.34 18.80
C ASP A 76 25.00 -14.71 19.03
N LYS A 77 24.99 -13.44 19.47
CA LYS A 77 23.73 -12.69 19.63
C LYS A 77 22.97 -12.49 18.32
N MET A 78 23.68 -12.15 17.24
CA MET A 78 23.06 -12.03 15.91
C MET A 78 22.49 -13.37 15.41
N GLU A 79 23.17 -14.48 15.72
CA GLU A 79 22.67 -15.80 15.34
C GLU A 79 21.41 -16.19 16.13
N GLU A 80 21.33 -15.84 17.42
CA GLU A 80 20.10 -15.99 18.22
C GLU A 80 18.95 -15.13 17.67
N GLU A 81 19.23 -13.87 17.33
CA GLU A 81 18.23 -12.97 16.72
C GLU A 81 17.76 -13.48 15.34
N ARG A 82 18.68 -14.01 14.55
CA ARG A 82 18.38 -14.62 13.25
C ARG A 82 17.47 -15.84 13.41
N GLN A 83 17.74 -16.68 14.39
CA GLN A 83 16.92 -17.86 14.69
C GLN A 83 15.52 -17.46 15.19
N ALA A 84 15.45 -16.44 16.04
CA ALA A 84 14.17 -15.90 16.51
C ALA A 84 13.34 -15.32 15.36
N MET A 85 13.96 -14.58 14.44
CA MET A 85 13.30 -14.06 13.24
C MET A 85 12.83 -15.18 12.30
N ALA A 86 13.61 -16.24 12.13
CA ALA A 86 13.20 -17.41 11.34
C ALA A 86 11.93 -18.06 11.91
N ASN A 87 11.87 -18.23 13.23
CA ASN A 87 10.69 -18.78 13.91
C ASN A 87 9.45 -17.87 13.78
N VAL A 88 9.64 -16.55 13.85
CA VAL A 88 8.55 -15.58 13.63
C VAL A 88 8.05 -15.62 12.19
N LYS A 89 8.97 -15.71 11.22
CA LYS A 89 8.63 -15.84 9.81
C LYS A 89 7.81 -17.12 9.55
N GLU A 90 8.23 -18.25 10.08
CA GLU A 90 7.49 -19.52 9.93
C GLU A 90 6.06 -19.42 10.47
N LYS A 91 5.89 -18.81 11.67
CA LYS A 91 4.56 -18.58 12.24
C LYS A 91 3.70 -17.64 11.37
N LEU A 92 4.32 -16.59 10.82
CA LEU A 92 3.62 -15.65 9.95
C LEU A 92 3.19 -16.31 8.64
N ASP A 93 4.06 -17.11 8.03
CA ASP A 93 3.75 -17.87 6.81
C ASP A 93 2.59 -18.85 7.06
N GLN A 94 2.55 -19.47 8.23
CA GLN A 94 1.45 -20.35 8.62
C GLN A 94 0.14 -19.59 8.79
N GLN A 95 0.15 -18.41 9.44
CA GLN A 95 -1.03 -17.54 9.57
C GLN A 95 -1.53 -17.04 8.21
N VAL A 96 -0.62 -16.69 7.29
CA VAL A 96 -0.98 -16.27 5.93
C VAL A 96 -1.68 -17.41 5.19
N ASN A 97 -1.18 -18.65 5.29
CA ASN A 97 -1.80 -19.81 4.67
C ASN A 97 -3.19 -20.11 5.26
N ASP A 98 -3.36 -20.01 6.56
CA ASP A 98 -4.65 -20.20 7.23
C ASP A 98 -5.67 -19.11 6.81
N LEU A 99 -5.21 -17.86 6.71
CA LEU A 99 -6.03 -16.76 6.20
C LEU A 99 -6.42 -16.95 4.73
N MET A 100 -5.50 -17.42 3.88
CA MET A 100 -5.80 -17.72 2.48
C MET A 100 -6.82 -18.86 2.34
N ALA A 101 -6.71 -19.90 3.16
CA ALA A 101 -7.68 -20.98 3.20
C ALA A 101 -9.07 -20.50 3.67
N SER A 102 -9.11 -19.67 4.71
CA SER A 102 -10.35 -19.07 5.21
C SER A 102 -10.98 -18.11 4.19
N LYS A 103 -10.17 -17.32 3.49
CA LYS A 103 -10.62 -16.46 2.38
C LYS A 103 -11.25 -17.28 1.28
N SER A 104 -10.60 -18.36 0.83
CA SER A 104 -11.12 -19.23 -0.23
C SER A 104 -12.47 -19.89 0.16
N THR A 105 -12.59 -20.34 1.42
CA THR A 105 -13.86 -20.92 1.92
C THR A 105 -14.97 -19.87 1.98
N LEU A 106 -14.64 -18.64 2.36
CA LEU A 106 -15.60 -17.54 2.39
C LEU A 106 -16.05 -17.15 0.98
N GLU A 107 -15.13 -17.06 0.02
CA GLU A 107 -15.42 -16.80 -1.40
C GLU A 107 -16.36 -17.86 -1.99
N GLN A 108 -16.10 -19.13 -1.71
CA GLN A 108 -16.99 -20.23 -2.16
C GLN A 108 -18.37 -20.14 -1.52
N ALA A 109 -18.45 -19.80 -0.23
CA ALA A 109 -19.74 -19.62 0.45
C ALA A 109 -20.51 -18.42 -0.12
N MET A 110 -19.80 -17.35 -0.47
CA MET A 110 -20.37 -16.17 -1.10
C MET A 110 -20.89 -16.47 -2.51
N ILE A 111 -20.15 -17.20 -3.35
CA ILE A 111 -20.60 -17.64 -4.67
C ILE A 111 -21.87 -18.48 -4.55
N LYS A 112 -21.89 -19.43 -3.62
CA LYS A 112 -23.07 -20.29 -3.37
C LYS A 112 -24.29 -19.49 -2.91
N LYS A 113 -24.07 -18.45 -2.08
CA LYS A 113 -25.14 -17.52 -1.63
C LYS A 113 -25.67 -16.71 -2.82
N LYS A 114 -24.77 -16.22 -3.70
CA LYS A 114 -25.13 -15.51 -4.93
C LYS A 114 -26.03 -16.36 -5.82
N ASP A 115 -25.62 -17.59 -6.10
CA ASP A 115 -26.41 -18.51 -6.94
C ASP A 115 -27.81 -18.77 -6.35
N LEU A 116 -27.90 -18.92 -5.04
CA LEU A 116 -29.18 -19.11 -4.33
C LEU A 116 -30.09 -17.89 -4.46
N ILE A 117 -29.53 -16.68 -4.28
CA ILE A 117 -30.27 -15.42 -4.42
C ILE A 117 -30.74 -15.25 -5.88
N GLN A 118 -29.86 -15.55 -6.84
CA GLN A 118 -30.20 -15.47 -8.26
C GLN A 118 -31.32 -16.44 -8.64
N GLN A 119 -31.26 -17.70 -8.21
CA GLN A 119 -32.32 -18.69 -8.43
C GLN A 119 -33.64 -18.25 -7.77
N ALA A 120 -33.57 -17.71 -6.55
CA ALA A 120 -34.76 -17.21 -5.86
C ALA A 120 -35.40 -16.03 -6.62
N ALA A 121 -34.59 -15.09 -7.08
CA ALA A 121 -35.08 -13.91 -7.83
C ALA A 121 -35.66 -14.31 -9.20
N GLU A 122 -35.03 -15.23 -9.93
CA GLU A 122 -35.58 -15.77 -11.19
C GLU A 122 -36.90 -16.51 -10.96
N THR A 123 -37.00 -17.30 -9.87
CA THR A 123 -38.25 -17.98 -9.48
C THR A 123 -39.36 -16.97 -9.14
N ILE A 124 -39.01 -15.91 -8.42
CA ILE A 124 -39.95 -14.81 -8.09
C ILE A 124 -40.39 -14.11 -9.38
N LYS A 125 -39.44 -13.78 -10.28
CA LYS A 125 -39.75 -13.16 -11.58
C LYS A 125 -40.68 -14.02 -12.43
N GLN A 126 -40.42 -15.32 -12.58
CA GLN A 126 -41.27 -16.23 -13.33
C GLN A 126 -42.67 -16.38 -12.72
N LYS A 127 -42.81 -16.38 -11.39
CA LYS A 127 -44.12 -16.43 -10.73
C LYS A 127 -44.88 -15.11 -10.82
N LEU A 128 -44.17 -13.99 -10.93
CA LEU A 128 -44.74 -12.65 -11.02
C LEU A 128 -45.25 -12.32 -12.46
N ASP A 129 -44.55 -12.79 -13.50
CA ASP A 129 -44.99 -12.67 -14.88
C ASP A 129 -46.34 -13.35 -15.11
N PHE A 130 -46.76 -14.26 -14.22
CA PHE A 130 -48.04 -14.99 -14.24
C PHE A 130 -49.16 -14.32 -13.43
N ALA A 131 -48.87 -13.35 -12.57
CA ALA A 131 -49.79 -12.87 -11.55
C ALA A 131 -49.95 -11.35 -11.48
N MET A 132 -50.68 -10.73 -12.40
CA MET A 132 -51.36 -9.40 -12.27
C MET A 132 -50.50 -8.11 -12.37
N PRO A 133 -51.15 -6.95 -12.68
CA PRO A 133 -50.48 -5.65 -12.99
C PRO A 133 -49.69 -4.95 -11.87
N GLY A 134 -49.60 -5.51 -10.70
CA GLY A 134 -48.74 -5.02 -9.60
C GLY A 134 -47.34 -5.68 -9.55
N ALA A 135 -47.07 -6.62 -10.44
CA ALA A 135 -45.86 -7.44 -10.44
C ALA A 135 -44.59 -6.68 -10.88
N THR A 136 -44.75 -5.59 -11.59
CA THR A 136 -43.61 -4.79 -12.12
C THR A 136 -42.74 -4.20 -11.02
N GLN A 137 -43.35 -3.73 -9.92
CA GLN A 137 -42.58 -3.17 -8.77
C GLN A 137 -41.80 -4.23 -8.01
N LEU A 138 -42.36 -5.43 -7.86
CA LEU A 138 -41.65 -6.55 -7.21
C LEU A 138 -40.51 -7.10 -8.09
N ALA A 139 -40.70 -7.13 -9.42
CA ALA A 139 -39.64 -7.48 -10.35
C ALA A 139 -38.51 -6.46 -10.35
N GLN A 140 -38.81 -5.17 -10.26
CA GLN A 140 -37.81 -4.10 -10.12
C GLN A 140 -37.03 -4.22 -8.79
N LEU A 141 -37.71 -4.55 -7.68
CA LEU A 141 -37.07 -4.82 -6.38
C LEU A 141 -36.14 -6.03 -6.46
N ALA A 142 -36.59 -7.13 -7.05
CA ALA A 142 -35.76 -8.32 -7.23
C ALA A 142 -34.51 -8.04 -8.06
N ASN A 143 -34.66 -7.31 -9.18
CA ASN A 143 -33.53 -6.89 -10.01
C ASN A 143 -32.58 -5.92 -9.25
N GLY A 144 -33.11 -5.03 -8.42
CA GLY A 144 -32.33 -4.13 -7.58
C GLY A 144 -31.48 -4.91 -6.56
N ILE A 145 -32.05 -5.92 -5.90
CA ILE A 145 -31.35 -6.80 -4.96
C ILE A 145 -30.25 -7.62 -5.68
N LEU A 146 -30.53 -8.12 -6.89
CA LEU A 146 -29.55 -8.83 -7.70
C LEU A 146 -28.36 -7.93 -8.07
N ASN A 147 -28.66 -6.70 -8.53
CA ASN A 147 -27.63 -5.73 -8.87
C ASN A 147 -26.75 -5.36 -7.67
N LEU A 148 -27.33 -5.19 -6.48
CA LEU A 148 -26.58 -4.97 -5.24
C LEU A 148 -25.70 -6.18 -4.91
N ASN A 149 -26.28 -7.39 -4.96
CA ASN A 149 -25.54 -8.61 -4.67
C ASN A 149 -24.37 -8.80 -5.65
N ASP A 150 -24.55 -8.53 -6.93
CA ASP A 150 -23.49 -8.62 -7.95
C ASP A 150 -22.34 -7.65 -7.65
N VAL A 151 -22.68 -6.42 -7.24
CA VAL A 151 -21.66 -5.39 -6.93
C VAL A 151 -20.98 -5.64 -5.58
N GLU A 152 -21.70 -6.13 -4.56
CA GLU A 152 -21.11 -6.42 -3.24
C GLU A 152 -20.24 -7.68 -3.23
N MET A 153 -20.55 -8.66 -4.09
CA MET A 153 -19.86 -9.96 -4.14
C MET A 153 -18.60 -9.97 -5.01
N GLU A 154 -18.43 -9.04 -5.91
CA GLU A 154 -17.19 -8.91 -6.68
C GLU A 154 -16.07 -8.41 -5.75
N THR A 155 -15.16 -9.28 -5.39
CA THR A 155 -14.08 -9.02 -4.43
C THR A 155 -13.04 -8.02 -4.92
N ALA A 156 -12.87 -7.91 -6.23
CA ALA A 156 -12.06 -6.90 -6.90
C ALA A 156 -12.67 -6.55 -8.26
N ILE A 157 -12.72 -5.27 -8.57
CA ILE A 157 -12.91 -4.83 -9.95
C ILE A 157 -11.52 -4.73 -10.55
N GLU A 158 -11.22 -5.57 -11.53
CA GLU A 158 -9.96 -5.46 -12.26
C GLU A 158 -9.96 -4.14 -13.02
N ALA A 159 -9.04 -3.26 -12.65
CA ALA A 159 -8.81 -1.99 -13.32
C ALA A 159 -7.66 -2.21 -14.31
N ASP A 160 -7.97 -2.75 -15.49
CA ASP A 160 -7.00 -3.12 -16.52
C ASP A 160 -7.25 -2.40 -17.85
N ASP A 161 -8.26 -1.55 -17.91
CA ASP A 161 -8.58 -0.77 -19.10
C ASP A 161 -7.83 0.57 -19.11
N ASN A 162 -7.16 0.86 -20.22
CA ASN A 162 -6.75 2.22 -20.57
C ASN A 162 -7.84 2.85 -21.44
N CYS A 163 -8.64 3.73 -20.87
CA CYS A 163 -9.75 4.38 -21.58
C CYS A 163 -9.72 5.91 -21.41
N GLN A 164 -10.35 6.62 -22.31
CA GLN A 164 -10.56 8.05 -22.11
C GLN A 164 -11.76 8.32 -21.20
N ALA A 165 -11.71 9.41 -20.43
CA ALA A 165 -12.87 9.86 -19.64
C ALA A 165 -14.13 10.05 -20.53
N SER A 166 -13.92 10.49 -21.78
CA SER A 166 -14.98 10.61 -22.80
C SER A 166 -15.62 9.28 -23.20
N ASP A 167 -14.87 8.15 -23.14
CA ASP A 167 -15.41 6.82 -23.48
C ASP A 167 -16.41 6.36 -22.42
N ILE A 168 -16.10 6.62 -21.13
CA ILE A 168 -16.98 6.34 -20.00
C ILE A 168 -18.28 7.13 -20.13
N THR A 169 -18.19 8.44 -20.40
CA THR A 169 -19.38 9.28 -20.58
C THR A 169 -20.22 8.86 -21.79
N ALA A 170 -19.57 8.58 -22.93
CA ALA A 170 -20.25 8.13 -24.14
C ALA A 170 -20.94 6.78 -23.94
N GLN A 171 -20.35 5.87 -23.17
CA GLN A 171 -20.98 4.59 -22.85
C GLN A 171 -22.19 4.77 -21.93
N ALA A 172 -22.07 5.55 -20.84
CA ALA A 172 -23.16 5.82 -19.92
C ALA A 172 -24.35 6.50 -20.61
N ILE A 173 -24.08 7.46 -21.51
CA ILE A 173 -25.12 8.12 -22.33
C ILE A 173 -25.82 7.11 -23.24
N ARG A 174 -25.08 6.21 -23.91
CA ARG A 174 -25.66 5.17 -24.76
C ARG A 174 -26.54 4.20 -23.98
N GLU A 175 -26.09 3.78 -22.79
CA GLU A 175 -26.82 2.84 -21.94
C GLU A 175 -28.15 3.41 -21.42
N THR A 176 -28.16 4.69 -21.04
CA THR A 176 -29.33 5.36 -20.51
C THR A 176 -30.25 5.91 -21.63
N GLY A 177 -29.68 6.26 -22.78
CA GLY A 177 -30.41 6.92 -23.88
C GLY A 177 -30.89 8.32 -23.51
N ILE A 178 -30.28 9.00 -22.53
CA ILE A 178 -30.68 10.33 -22.03
C ILE A 178 -30.66 11.40 -23.14
N ASP A 179 -29.78 11.23 -24.12
CA ASP A 179 -29.66 12.11 -25.30
C ASP A 179 -30.85 12.05 -26.29
N LYS A 180 -31.73 11.04 -26.12
CA LYS A 180 -32.89 10.78 -27.01
C LYS A 180 -34.22 11.18 -26.39
N ILE A 181 -34.19 11.78 -25.20
CA ILE A 181 -35.39 12.11 -24.43
C ILE A 181 -35.88 13.51 -24.80
N ASP A 182 -37.10 13.61 -25.33
CA ASP A 182 -37.65 14.87 -25.83
C ASP A 182 -38.13 15.86 -24.74
N TYR A 183 -38.50 15.38 -23.53
CA TYR A 183 -39.01 16.24 -22.44
C TYR A 183 -37.89 16.85 -21.58
N LEU A 184 -36.62 16.46 -21.82
CA LEU A 184 -35.48 16.83 -20.99
C LEU A 184 -34.39 17.44 -21.88
N LYS A 185 -33.83 18.59 -21.47
CA LYS A 185 -32.66 19.14 -22.14
C LYS A 185 -31.39 18.51 -21.54
N PHE A 186 -30.73 17.66 -22.32
CA PHE A 186 -29.46 17.08 -21.91
C PHE A 186 -28.28 17.89 -22.47
N ASN A 187 -27.27 18.16 -21.61
CA ASN A 187 -26.02 18.81 -21.99
C ASN A 187 -24.84 17.93 -21.52
N ASN A 188 -24.02 17.49 -22.47
CA ASN A 188 -22.74 16.83 -22.15
C ASN A 188 -21.61 17.82 -22.39
N GLN A 189 -20.81 18.09 -21.37
CA GLN A 189 -19.71 19.05 -21.38
C GLN A 189 -18.45 18.40 -20.91
N ILE A 190 -17.35 18.59 -21.62
CA ILE A 190 -16.02 18.16 -21.22
C ILE A 190 -15.17 19.41 -21.08
N ALA A 191 -14.70 19.71 -19.88
CA ALA A 191 -13.82 20.84 -19.62
C ALA A 191 -12.52 20.71 -20.41
N GLU A 192 -11.89 21.83 -20.74
CA GLU A 192 -10.71 21.85 -21.61
C GLU A 192 -9.57 21.02 -21.01
N GLU A 193 -9.39 21.07 -19.69
CA GLU A 193 -8.41 20.30 -18.93
C GLU A 193 -8.66 18.79 -18.90
N ALA A 194 -9.91 18.37 -19.16
CA ALA A 194 -10.30 16.96 -19.20
C ALA A 194 -10.35 16.35 -20.60
N GLN A 195 -10.06 17.16 -21.65
CA GLN A 195 -10.04 16.65 -23.02
C GLN A 195 -8.90 15.67 -23.26
N GLY A 196 -9.23 14.48 -23.79
CA GLY A 196 -8.26 13.43 -24.07
C GLY A 196 -7.64 12.78 -22.80
N LEU A 197 -8.22 13.02 -21.63
CA LEU A 197 -7.74 12.47 -20.36
C LEU A 197 -7.85 10.95 -20.37
N MET A 198 -6.71 10.28 -20.15
CA MET A 198 -6.61 8.83 -20.06
C MET A 198 -6.70 8.39 -18.60
N LEU A 199 -7.47 7.35 -18.36
CA LEU A 199 -7.67 6.72 -17.06
C LEU A 199 -7.26 5.25 -17.12
N PHE A 200 -6.70 4.76 -16.03
CA PHE A 200 -6.50 3.33 -15.82
C PHE A 200 -7.55 2.82 -14.83
N THR A 201 -8.64 2.24 -15.37
CA THR A 201 -9.81 1.85 -14.59
C THR A 201 -10.57 0.73 -15.31
N ASN A 202 -11.69 0.27 -14.75
CA ASN A 202 -12.63 -0.59 -15.48
C ASN A 202 -13.71 0.29 -16.14
N GLN A 203 -13.60 0.49 -17.46
CA GLN A 203 -14.47 1.36 -18.23
C GLN A 203 -15.95 0.98 -18.08
N ALA A 204 -16.26 -0.31 -18.19
CA ALA A 204 -17.65 -0.79 -18.16
C ALA A 204 -18.31 -0.53 -16.80
N MET A 205 -17.58 -0.76 -15.71
CA MET A 205 -18.09 -0.53 -14.35
C MET A 205 -18.19 0.97 -14.04
N ALA A 206 -17.23 1.78 -14.47
CA ALA A 206 -17.30 3.24 -14.34
C ALA A 206 -18.50 3.81 -15.12
N ALA A 207 -18.71 3.36 -16.35
CA ALA A 207 -19.88 3.74 -17.17
C ALA A 207 -21.20 3.32 -16.51
N ARG A 208 -21.28 2.10 -15.93
CA ARG A 208 -22.43 1.63 -15.18
C ARG A 208 -22.75 2.50 -13.96
N ALA A 209 -21.71 2.91 -13.20
CA ALA A 209 -21.91 3.83 -12.09
C ALA A 209 -22.48 5.18 -12.55
N LEU A 210 -21.90 5.74 -13.60
CA LEU A 210 -22.34 7.00 -14.18
C LEU A 210 -23.76 6.89 -14.77
N ALA A 211 -24.09 5.77 -15.43
CA ALA A 211 -25.44 5.50 -15.96
C ALA A 211 -26.50 5.51 -14.85
N ASN A 212 -26.21 4.92 -13.67
CA ASN A 212 -27.13 4.99 -12.53
C ASN A 212 -27.39 6.42 -12.05
N LEU A 213 -26.38 7.31 -12.13
CA LEU A 213 -26.57 8.74 -11.80
C LEU A 213 -27.42 9.45 -12.84
N LEU A 214 -27.18 9.18 -14.13
CA LEU A 214 -27.99 9.74 -15.23
C LEU A 214 -29.44 9.24 -15.18
N ASP A 215 -29.67 7.96 -14.93
CA ASP A 215 -31.02 7.39 -14.73
C ASP A 215 -31.73 8.05 -13.56
N ASN A 216 -31.02 8.30 -12.46
CA ASN A 216 -31.55 9.01 -11.31
C ASN A 216 -31.96 10.45 -11.68
N ALA A 217 -31.07 11.17 -12.39
CA ALA A 217 -31.35 12.53 -12.85
C ALA A 217 -32.59 12.58 -13.81
N MET A 218 -32.69 11.66 -14.78
CA MET A 218 -33.86 11.55 -15.66
C MET A 218 -35.14 11.30 -14.89
N LYS A 219 -35.10 10.42 -13.91
CA LYS A 219 -36.25 10.01 -13.13
C LYS A 219 -36.81 11.13 -12.26
N PHE A 220 -35.97 11.98 -11.71
CA PHE A 220 -36.39 13.04 -10.79
C PHE A 220 -36.49 14.41 -11.42
N THR A 221 -36.21 14.51 -12.74
CA THR A 221 -36.38 15.73 -13.55
C THR A 221 -37.51 15.53 -14.57
N THR A 222 -38.73 15.86 -14.18
CA THR A 222 -39.91 15.73 -15.06
C THR A 222 -39.95 16.77 -16.18
N SER A 223 -39.30 17.91 -15.97
CA SER A 223 -39.09 18.97 -16.98
C SER A 223 -37.87 19.81 -16.57
N GLY A 224 -37.07 20.23 -17.53
CA GLY A 224 -35.86 21.02 -17.25
C GLY A 224 -34.62 20.48 -17.94
N SER A 225 -33.50 20.42 -17.21
CA SER A 225 -32.24 20.00 -17.82
C SER A 225 -31.45 19.09 -16.91
N VAL A 226 -30.65 18.21 -17.56
CA VAL A 226 -29.58 17.47 -16.94
C VAL A 226 -28.27 17.83 -17.62
N THR A 227 -27.24 18.14 -16.85
CA THR A 227 -25.91 18.45 -17.35
C THR A 227 -24.95 17.43 -16.83
N LEU A 228 -24.19 16.78 -17.70
CA LEU A 228 -23.02 15.96 -17.37
C LEU A 228 -21.80 16.80 -17.71
N LEU A 229 -21.01 17.14 -16.68
CA LEU A 229 -19.74 17.84 -16.81
C LEU A 229 -18.60 16.90 -16.41
N THR A 230 -17.61 16.76 -17.30
CA THR A 230 -16.36 16.05 -17.01
C THR A 230 -15.24 17.06 -16.81
N THR A 231 -14.58 17.04 -15.66
CA THR A 231 -13.47 17.94 -15.32
C THR A 231 -12.36 17.17 -14.56
N THR A 232 -11.24 17.83 -14.29
CA THR A 232 -10.14 17.25 -13.52
C THR A 232 -9.42 18.33 -12.73
N ASP A 233 -8.89 17.95 -11.56
CA ASP A 233 -7.95 18.78 -10.77
C ASP A 233 -6.48 18.37 -10.98
N GLY A 234 -6.22 17.42 -11.91
CA GLY A 234 -4.90 16.89 -12.22
C GLY A 234 -4.50 15.66 -11.37
N SER A 235 -5.28 15.32 -10.33
CA SER A 235 -5.08 14.11 -9.52
C SER A 235 -6.20 13.09 -9.68
N LYS A 236 -7.39 13.56 -9.99
CA LYS A 236 -8.62 12.78 -10.21
C LYS A 236 -9.45 13.39 -11.32
N VAL A 237 -10.24 12.56 -11.97
CA VAL A 237 -11.32 13.00 -12.85
C VAL A 237 -12.61 13.08 -12.05
N GLU A 238 -13.44 14.07 -12.36
CA GLU A 238 -14.76 14.26 -11.79
C GLU A 238 -15.80 14.24 -12.90
N PHE A 239 -16.78 13.35 -12.74
CA PHE A 239 -18.00 13.32 -13.55
C PHE A 239 -19.13 13.91 -12.72
N ILE A 240 -19.56 15.11 -13.06
CA ILE A 240 -20.55 15.87 -12.32
C ILE A 240 -21.88 15.78 -13.05
N VAL A 241 -22.89 15.19 -12.40
CA VAL A 241 -24.25 15.12 -12.91
C VAL A 241 -25.12 16.11 -12.15
N GLU A 242 -25.53 17.16 -12.85
CA GLU A 242 -26.43 18.19 -12.34
C GLU A 242 -27.82 18.02 -12.93
N ASP A 243 -28.86 18.04 -12.13
CA ASP A 243 -30.24 18.05 -12.55
C ASP A 243 -31.00 19.31 -12.04
N THR A 244 -32.08 19.62 -12.65
CA THR A 244 -33.01 20.69 -12.22
C THR A 244 -34.31 20.09 -11.66
N GLY A 245 -34.25 18.90 -11.10
CA GLY A 245 -35.37 18.15 -10.56
C GLY A 245 -35.77 18.57 -9.14
N THR A 246 -36.34 17.64 -8.41
CA THR A 246 -36.89 17.90 -7.06
C THR A 246 -35.86 18.26 -6.03
N GLY A 247 -34.56 17.95 -6.24
CA GLY A 247 -33.50 18.11 -5.26
C GLY A 247 -33.58 17.10 -4.12
N ILE A 248 -32.55 17.12 -3.29
CA ILE A 248 -32.39 16.24 -2.12
C ILE A 248 -32.00 17.12 -0.92
N ALA A 249 -32.65 16.92 0.20
CA ALA A 249 -32.33 17.66 1.41
C ALA A 249 -30.95 17.27 1.95
N ALA A 250 -30.21 18.23 2.51
CA ALA A 250 -28.87 17.97 3.05
C ALA A 250 -28.86 16.86 4.12
N ASP A 251 -29.90 16.76 4.93
CA ASP A 251 -30.04 15.72 5.97
C ASP A 251 -30.17 14.29 5.41
N ASP A 252 -30.52 14.18 4.13
CA ASP A 252 -30.67 12.89 3.44
C ASP A 252 -29.49 12.55 2.53
N ALA A 253 -28.46 13.42 2.45
CA ALA A 253 -27.33 13.30 1.52
C ALA A 253 -26.56 11.97 1.65
N GLU A 254 -26.45 11.40 2.84
CA GLU A 254 -25.85 10.07 3.04
C GLU A 254 -26.87 8.94 2.97
N LYS A 255 -28.10 9.15 3.43
CA LYS A 255 -29.15 8.12 3.46
C LYS A 255 -29.54 7.63 2.08
N ILE A 256 -29.48 8.50 1.05
CA ILE A 256 -29.80 8.12 -0.33
C ILE A 256 -28.92 7.00 -0.91
N PHE A 257 -27.75 6.76 -0.30
CA PHE A 257 -26.84 5.69 -0.68
C PHE A 257 -27.07 4.39 0.08
N GLU A 258 -27.97 4.38 1.08
CA GLU A 258 -28.37 3.16 1.79
C GLU A 258 -29.24 2.27 0.89
N PRO A 259 -29.07 0.94 0.92
CA PRO A 259 -29.85 0.01 0.12
C PRO A 259 -31.36 0.15 0.37
N LEU A 260 -32.15 0.07 -0.71
CA LEU A 260 -33.62 0.12 -0.69
C LEU A 260 -34.20 1.44 -0.17
N THR A 261 -33.39 2.47 -0.05
CA THR A 261 -33.84 3.79 0.42
C THR A 261 -34.55 4.55 -0.71
N LYS A 262 -35.76 5.03 -0.41
CA LYS A 262 -36.56 5.90 -1.26
C LYS A 262 -37.02 7.10 -0.46
N LEU A 263 -36.65 8.30 -0.86
CA LEU A 263 -37.19 9.55 -0.29
C LEU A 263 -38.62 9.85 -0.76
N ASN A 264 -38.98 9.35 -1.95
CA ASN A 264 -40.30 9.55 -2.53
C ASN A 264 -40.81 8.22 -3.12
N SER A 265 -41.95 7.77 -2.61
CA SER A 265 -42.62 6.51 -3.03
C SER A 265 -43.33 6.59 -4.36
N PHE A 266 -43.53 7.79 -4.91
CA PHE A 266 -44.26 8.00 -6.20
C PHE A 266 -43.41 7.62 -7.43
N PHE A 267 -42.07 7.57 -7.27
CA PHE A 267 -41.20 7.23 -8.39
C PHE A 267 -40.87 5.73 -8.41
N ASP A 268 -40.95 5.15 -9.61
CA ASP A 268 -40.61 3.73 -9.83
C ASP A 268 -39.12 3.42 -9.60
N GLY A 269 -38.85 2.21 -9.14
CA GLY A 269 -37.49 1.70 -8.95
C GLY A 269 -37.26 1.02 -7.60
N ALA A 270 -36.16 0.28 -7.47
CA ALA A 270 -35.84 -0.50 -6.28
C ALA A 270 -35.21 0.31 -5.13
N GLY A 271 -34.77 1.56 -5.36
CA GLY A 271 -33.99 2.31 -4.37
C GLY A 271 -32.56 1.79 -4.19
N CYS A 272 -31.99 1.14 -5.21
CA CYS A 272 -30.66 0.53 -5.13
C CYS A 272 -29.64 1.19 -6.09
N GLY A 273 -30.08 2.04 -7.03
CA GLY A 273 -29.21 2.58 -8.07
C GLY A 273 -28.04 3.40 -7.54
N LEU A 274 -28.30 4.30 -6.59
CA LEU A 274 -27.24 5.11 -5.97
C LEU A 274 -26.30 4.28 -5.09
N THR A 275 -26.83 3.28 -4.38
CA THR A 275 -26.02 2.35 -3.59
C THR A 275 -25.05 1.57 -4.49
N VAL A 276 -25.55 1.03 -5.60
CA VAL A 276 -24.75 0.33 -6.62
C VAL A 276 -23.70 1.26 -7.20
N ALA A 277 -24.08 2.47 -7.59
CA ALA A 277 -23.15 3.44 -8.18
C ALA A 277 -22.01 3.77 -7.23
N ARG A 278 -22.31 4.09 -5.97
CA ARG A 278 -21.28 4.43 -4.97
C ARG A 278 -20.40 3.24 -4.60
N SER A 279 -20.96 2.03 -4.53
CA SER A 279 -20.19 0.80 -4.29
C SER A 279 -19.20 0.56 -5.43
N ILE A 280 -19.61 0.69 -6.68
CA ILE A 280 -18.71 0.60 -7.85
C ILE A 280 -17.61 1.66 -7.75
N ALA A 281 -17.97 2.93 -7.52
CA ALA A 281 -17.00 4.02 -7.43
C ALA A 281 -15.92 3.74 -6.39
N ARG A 282 -16.30 3.31 -5.19
CA ARG A 282 -15.37 2.98 -4.09
C ARG A 282 -14.45 1.80 -4.42
N ARG A 283 -14.93 0.82 -5.15
CA ARG A 283 -14.14 -0.33 -5.60
C ARG A 283 -13.20 0.02 -6.77
N LEU A 284 -13.46 1.14 -7.44
CA LEU A 284 -12.55 1.76 -8.42
C LEU A 284 -11.63 2.82 -7.77
N ASN A 285 -11.50 2.82 -6.43
CA ASN A 285 -10.73 3.78 -5.64
C ASN A 285 -11.20 5.24 -5.75
N GLY A 286 -12.45 5.44 -6.16
CA GLY A 286 -13.13 6.73 -6.21
C GLY A 286 -14.22 6.86 -5.14
N ASP A 287 -15.14 7.82 -5.32
CA ASP A 287 -16.38 7.91 -4.53
C ASP A 287 -17.47 8.64 -5.35
N ILE A 288 -18.71 8.56 -4.87
CA ILE A 288 -19.82 9.36 -5.34
C ILE A 288 -20.42 10.09 -4.16
N VAL A 289 -20.52 11.40 -4.26
CA VAL A 289 -21.10 12.27 -3.23
C VAL A 289 -22.19 13.17 -3.83
N LEU A 290 -23.15 13.54 -3.00
CA LEU A 290 -24.11 14.61 -3.30
C LEU A 290 -23.51 15.94 -2.82
N ASP A 291 -23.58 16.97 -3.67
CA ASP A 291 -23.25 18.34 -3.26
C ASP A 291 -24.48 18.98 -2.56
N PRO A 292 -24.44 19.15 -1.23
CA PRO A 292 -25.58 19.68 -0.49
C PRO A 292 -25.78 21.19 -0.68
N GLU A 293 -24.80 21.89 -1.24
CA GLU A 293 -24.88 23.35 -1.48
C GLU A 293 -25.60 23.66 -2.82
N TYR A 294 -25.79 22.67 -3.68
CA TYR A 294 -26.47 22.85 -4.95
C TYR A 294 -28.00 22.87 -4.74
N THR A 295 -28.64 24.01 -5.04
CA THR A 295 -30.05 24.26 -4.70
C THR A 295 -31.02 24.29 -5.88
N ARG A 296 -30.52 24.05 -7.11
CA ARG A 296 -31.38 24.07 -8.32
C ARG A 296 -32.04 22.73 -8.65
N GLY A 297 -31.67 21.69 -7.93
CA GLY A 297 -32.00 20.29 -8.09
C GLY A 297 -30.99 19.45 -7.31
N SER A 298 -30.45 18.40 -7.91
CA SER A 298 -29.38 17.61 -7.31
C SER A 298 -28.09 17.74 -8.13
N ARG A 299 -26.94 17.69 -7.44
CA ARG A 299 -25.62 17.59 -8.04
C ARG A 299 -24.87 16.42 -7.43
N PHE A 300 -24.61 15.42 -8.24
CA PHE A 300 -23.78 14.28 -7.87
C PHE A 300 -22.38 14.44 -8.48
N VAL A 301 -21.35 14.18 -7.66
CA VAL A 301 -19.95 14.21 -8.08
C VAL A 301 -19.39 12.79 -7.95
N PHE A 302 -19.06 12.20 -9.09
CA PHE A 302 -18.40 10.90 -9.19
C PHE A 302 -16.92 11.13 -9.49
N THR A 303 -16.04 10.70 -8.58
CA THR A 303 -14.59 10.86 -8.71
C THR A 303 -13.92 9.53 -9.01
N LEU A 304 -12.90 9.54 -9.86
CA LEU A 304 -11.99 8.42 -10.10
C LEU A 304 -10.54 8.92 -10.05
N PRO A 305 -9.60 8.14 -9.51
CA PRO A 305 -8.17 8.46 -9.58
C PRO A 305 -7.67 8.40 -11.03
N MET A 306 -6.61 9.17 -11.29
CA MET A 306 -5.91 9.19 -12.58
C MET A 306 -4.74 8.20 -12.58
#